data_e79f67a05626169614887f05a2e4db27
#
_entry.id   e79f67a05626169614887f05a2e4db27
#
_cell.length_a   1.000
_cell.length_b   1.000
_cell.length_c   1.000
_cell.angle_alpha   90.00
_cell.angle_beta   90.00
_cell.angle_gamma   90.00
#
_symmetry.space_group_name_H-M   'P 1'
#
loop_
_entity.id
_entity.type
_entity.pdbx_description
1 polymer ?
#
loop_
_entity_poly.entity_id
_entity_poly.type
_entity_poly.pdbx_seq_one_letter_code
_entity_poly.pdbx_strand_id
1 'polypeptide(L)'
;EIGVRLVGSEMCIRDRLKRLDMIRTHPEFQQKLWEITHELQRGLRENGFEIGVTNSPVTPVYMKGGIPEATNLIADLRENHALFCSIVVYPVIPKGEIILRVIPTAAHTLEDVRYTIEAFKAVRQKLEDGIYGKMPIPKMAEL
;
A
#
# COMPACT_ATOMS: atom_id res chain seq x y z
N GLU A 1 -8.21 -16.34 33.71
CA GLU A 1 -8.91 -15.44 32.75
C GLU A 1 -8.05 -15.02 31.55
N ILE A 2 -6.73 -15.08 31.62
CA ILE A 2 -5.82 -14.75 30.49
C ILE A 2 -5.87 -15.83 29.40
N GLY A 3 -6.13 -17.10 29.76
CA GLY A 3 -6.18 -18.20 28.79
C GLY A 3 -7.33 -18.14 27.78
N VAL A 4 -8.46 -17.53 28.15
CA VAL A 4 -9.65 -17.44 27.26
C VAL A 4 -9.47 -16.38 26.16
N ARG A 5 -8.59 -15.41 26.33
CA ARG A 5 -8.29 -14.38 25.31
C ARG A 5 -7.21 -14.78 24.31
N LEU A 6 -6.34 -15.74 24.67
CA LEU A 6 -5.27 -16.24 23.80
C LEU A 6 -5.72 -17.38 22.88
N VAL A 7 -6.75 -18.12 23.27
CA VAL A 7 -7.39 -19.13 22.43
C VAL A 7 -8.65 -18.47 21.87
N GLY A 8 -8.63 -18.06 20.61
CA GLY A 8 -9.78 -17.44 19.96
C GLY A 8 -11.04 -18.27 20.16
N SER A 9 -12.22 -17.63 20.12
CA SER A 9 -13.50 -18.32 20.20
C SER A 9 -13.54 -19.46 19.16
N GLU A 10 -14.30 -20.51 19.43
CA GLU A 10 -14.47 -21.66 18.52
C GLU A 10 -14.85 -21.20 17.09
N MET A 11 -15.62 -20.12 16.98
CA MET A 11 -15.96 -19.45 15.72
C MET A 11 -14.71 -18.93 14.98
N CYS A 12 -13.79 -18.28 15.69
CA CYS A 12 -12.55 -17.79 15.07
C CYS A 12 -11.63 -18.93 14.59
N ILE A 13 -11.63 -20.08 15.28
CA ILE A 13 -10.86 -21.26 14.87
C ILE A 13 -11.47 -21.86 13.60
N ARG A 14 -12.79 -22.02 13.54
CA ARG A 14 -13.49 -22.50 12.34
C ARG A 14 -13.26 -21.60 11.13
N ASP A 15 -13.35 -20.28 11.32
CA ASP A 15 -13.10 -19.29 10.26
C ASP A 15 -11.68 -19.43 9.70
N ARG A 16 -10.70 -19.59 10.57
CA ARG A 16 -9.30 -19.75 10.14
C ARG A 16 -9.08 -21.04 9.38
N LEU A 17 -9.64 -22.14 9.87
CA LEU A 17 -9.58 -23.44 9.18
C LEU A 17 -10.25 -23.36 7.81
N LYS A 18 -11.42 -22.71 7.73
CA LYS A 18 -12.12 -22.54 6.46
C LYS A 18 -11.34 -21.68 5.47
N ARG A 19 -10.70 -20.61 5.93
CA ARG A 19 -9.83 -19.78 5.07
C ARG A 19 -8.63 -20.57 4.56
N LEU A 20 -8.00 -21.40 5.40
CA LEU A 20 -6.90 -22.27 4.95
C LEU A 20 -7.37 -23.30 3.93
N ASP A 21 -8.54 -23.89 4.13
CA ASP A 21 -9.16 -24.80 3.17
C ASP A 21 -9.42 -24.09 1.83
N MET A 22 -9.99 -22.89 1.86
CA MET A 22 -10.22 -22.09 0.67
C MET A 22 -8.92 -21.77 -0.08
N ILE A 23 -7.85 -21.38 0.62
CA ILE A 23 -6.56 -21.10 -0.01
C ILE A 23 -5.99 -22.36 -0.69
N ARG A 24 -6.18 -23.54 -0.10
CA ARG A 24 -5.70 -24.81 -0.66
C ARG A 24 -6.53 -25.27 -1.85
N THR A 25 -7.84 -25.07 -1.81
CA THR A 25 -8.79 -25.54 -2.83
C THR A 25 -9.02 -24.56 -3.96
N HIS A 26 -8.62 -23.28 -3.80
CA HIS A 26 -8.81 -22.20 -4.75
C HIS A 26 -7.47 -21.51 -5.11
N PRO A 27 -6.57 -22.19 -5.83
CA PRO A 27 -5.27 -21.60 -6.22
C PRO A 27 -5.42 -20.40 -7.15
N GLU A 28 -6.57 -20.23 -7.81
CA GLU A 28 -6.90 -19.11 -8.69
C GLU A 28 -6.83 -17.76 -7.96
N PHE A 29 -7.14 -17.69 -6.67
CA PHE A 29 -7.01 -16.45 -5.90
C PHE A 29 -5.55 -16.01 -5.77
N GLN A 30 -4.66 -16.96 -5.53
CA GLN A 30 -3.24 -16.67 -5.45
C GLN A 30 -2.66 -16.32 -6.82
N GLN A 31 -3.06 -17.04 -7.88
CA GLN A 31 -2.64 -16.75 -9.25
C GLN A 31 -3.06 -15.34 -9.66
N LYS A 32 -4.31 -14.95 -9.38
CA LYS A 32 -4.82 -13.62 -9.67
C LYS A 32 -4.09 -12.53 -8.88
N LEU A 33 -3.82 -12.77 -7.60
CA LEU A 33 -3.03 -11.84 -6.79
C LEU A 33 -1.64 -11.58 -7.40
N TRP A 34 -0.96 -12.64 -7.83
CA TRP A 34 0.37 -12.50 -8.44
C TRP A 34 0.33 -11.83 -9.81
N GLU A 35 -0.70 -12.10 -10.63
CA GLU A 35 -0.92 -11.41 -11.90
C GLU A 35 -0.99 -9.88 -11.66
N ILE A 36 -1.87 -9.44 -10.77
CA ILE A 36 -2.03 -8.02 -10.41
C ILE A 36 -0.75 -7.44 -9.83
N THR A 37 -0.07 -8.19 -8.96
CA THR A 37 1.19 -7.77 -8.33
C THR A 37 2.29 -7.54 -9.37
N HIS A 38 2.49 -8.49 -10.29
CA HIS A 38 3.51 -8.39 -11.32
C HIS A 38 3.26 -7.21 -12.26
N GLU A 39 2.01 -7.01 -12.68
CA GLU A 39 1.63 -5.87 -13.52
C GLU A 39 1.87 -4.53 -12.80
N LEU A 40 1.50 -4.43 -11.52
CA LEU A 40 1.75 -3.24 -10.72
C LEU A 40 3.25 -2.96 -10.58
N GLN A 41 4.03 -3.95 -10.20
CA GLN A 41 5.47 -3.82 -10.03
C GLN A 41 6.18 -3.48 -11.34
N ARG A 42 5.78 -4.11 -12.44
CA ARG A 42 6.29 -3.81 -13.78
C ARG A 42 5.98 -2.37 -14.15
N GLY A 43 4.72 -1.97 -14.06
CA GLY A 43 4.29 -0.63 -14.43
C GLY A 43 4.94 0.47 -13.57
N LEU A 44 5.13 0.24 -12.27
CA LEU A 44 5.86 1.17 -11.42
C LEU A 44 7.32 1.33 -11.88
N ARG A 45 8.04 0.23 -12.17
CA ARG A 45 9.42 0.29 -12.67
C ARG A 45 9.53 0.99 -14.02
N GLU A 46 8.65 0.67 -14.96
CA GLU A 46 8.61 1.29 -16.29
C GLU A 46 8.38 2.82 -16.22
N ASN A 47 7.67 3.28 -15.19
CA ASN A 47 7.46 4.70 -14.93
C ASN A 47 8.51 5.31 -13.98
N GLY A 48 9.63 4.63 -13.74
CA GLY A 48 10.78 5.15 -13.01
C GLY A 48 10.59 5.25 -11.50
N PHE A 49 9.68 4.45 -10.92
CA PHE A 49 9.59 4.33 -9.47
C PHE A 49 10.59 3.31 -8.94
N GLU A 50 11.29 3.69 -7.89
CA GLU A 50 12.15 2.75 -7.14
C GLU A 50 11.26 1.90 -6.22
N ILE A 51 11.30 0.58 -6.41
CA ILE A 51 10.56 -0.37 -5.59
C ILE A 51 11.45 -1.44 -4.97
N GLY A 52 12.77 -1.30 -5.13
CA GLY A 52 13.75 -2.26 -4.64
C GLY A 52 13.59 -3.66 -5.25
N VAL A 53 14.25 -4.62 -4.62
CA VAL A 53 14.09 -6.04 -4.94
C VAL A 53 13.02 -6.62 -4.02
N THR A 54 11.86 -6.94 -4.58
CA THR A 54 10.75 -7.51 -3.81
C THR A 54 10.26 -8.81 -4.45
N ASN A 55 9.98 -9.79 -3.59
CA ASN A 55 9.40 -11.09 -3.92
C ASN A 55 8.09 -11.27 -3.11
N SER A 56 7.32 -10.20 -3.02
CA SER A 56 6.11 -10.15 -2.20
C SER A 56 5.02 -9.35 -2.94
N PRO A 57 3.74 -9.64 -2.72
CA PRO A 57 2.65 -8.77 -3.14
C PRO A 57 2.71 -7.38 -2.51
N VAL A 58 3.27 -7.27 -1.30
CA VAL A 58 3.51 -5.96 -0.67
C VAL A 58 4.66 -5.27 -1.39
N THR A 59 4.34 -4.22 -2.12
CA THR A 59 5.29 -3.49 -2.95
C THR A 59 5.67 -2.17 -2.27
N PRO A 60 6.94 -2.00 -1.86
CA PRO A 60 7.43 -0.72 -1.36
C PRO A 60 7.68 0.24 -2.53
N VAL A 61 7.27 1.48 -2.41
CA VAL A 61 7.60 2.55 -3.36
C VAL A 61 8.39 3.61 -2.61
N TYR A 62 9.63 3.80 -3.00
CA TYR A 62 10.56 4.72 -2.35
C TYR A 62 10.44 6.12 -2.96
N MET A 63 10.34 7.12 -2.10
CA MET A 63 10.30 8.54 -2.45
C MET A 63 11.17 9.35 -1.49
N LYS A 64 11.47 10.59 -1.84
CA LYS A 64 12.24 11.53 -1.00
C LYS A 64 11.30 12.55 -0.40
N GLY A 65 11.46 12.81 0.90
CA GLY A 65 10.69 13.82 1.63
C GLY A 65 10.68 13.57 3.13
N GLY A 66 10.10 14.50 3.88
CA GLY A 66 9.93 14.40 5.32
C GLY A 66 8.51 14.01 5.73
N ILE A 67 8.23 14.09 7.02
CA ILE A 67 6.92 13.75 7.60
C ILE A 67 5.80 14.65 7.05
N PRO A 68 5.98 15.99 6.92
CA PRO A 68 4.93 16.85 6.36
C PRO A 68 4.55 16.46 4.93
N GLU A 69 5.54 16.27 4.07
CA GLU A 69 5.34 15.87 2.67
C GLU A 69 4.63 14.51 2.60
N ALA A 70 5.08 13.57 3.41
CA ALA A 70 4.52 12.24 3.49
C ALA A 70 3.03 12.24 3.91
N THR A 71 2.68 13.06 4.91
CA THR A 71 1.31 13.18 5.41
C THR A 71 0.39 13.79 4.36
N ASN A 72 0.82 14.88 3.72
CA ASN A 72 0.04 15.54 2.67
C ASN A 72 -0.12 14.65 1.42
N LEU A 73 0.93 13.90 1.05
CA LEU A 73 0.90 12.95 -0.06
C LEU A 73 -0.14 11.84 0.19
N ILE A 74 -0.17 11.25 1.39
CA ILE A 74 -1.16 10.22 1.73
C ILE A 74 -2.57 10.77 1.74
N ALA A 75 -2.76 11.99 2.25
CA ALA A 75 -4.07 12.66 2.21
C ALA A 75 -4.53 12.88 0.76
N ASP A 76 -3.65 13.33 -0.12
CA ASP A 76 -3.95 13.53 -1.54
C ASP A 76 -4.30 12.21 -2.25
N LEU A 77 -3.53 11.15 -2.02
CA LEU A 77 -3.86 9.82 -2.57
C LEU A 77 -5.25 9.34 -2.12
N ARG A 78 -5.60 9.55 -0.85
CA ARG A 78 -6.87 9.09 -0.31
C ARG A 78 -8.05 9.95 -0.79
N GLU A 79 -7.94 11.28 -0.67
CA GLU A 79 -9.07 12.19 -0.89
C GLU A 79 -9.32 12.47 -2.39
N ASN A 80 -8.25 12.58 -3.18
CA ASN A 80 -8.36 12.97 -4.58
C ASN A 80 -8.21 11.80 -5.56
N HIS A 81 -7.61 10.70 -5.11
CA HIS A 81 -7.38 9.53 -5.96
C HIS A 81 -8.06 8.25 -5.44
N ALA A 82 -8.78 8.31 -4.31
CA ALA A 82 -9.45 7.16 -3.68
C ALA A 82 -8.50 5.95 -3.48
N LEU A 83 -7.21 6.19 -3.30
CA LEU A 83 -6.18 5.18 -3.10
C LEU A 83 -5.75 5.13 -1.64
N PHE A 84 -5.90 3.98 -1.02
CA PHE A 84 -5.44 3.74 0.34
C PHE A 84 -4.15 2.91 0.31
N CYS A 85 -3.05 3.50 0.78
CA CYS A 85 -1.80 2.80 1.03
C CYS A 85 -1.23 3.24 2.38
N SER A 86 -0.38 2.40 2.96
CA SER A 86 0.29 2.76 4.21
C SER A 86 1.65 3.40 3.93
N ILE A 87 2.07 4.25 4.85
CA ILE A 87 3.31 4.99 4.74
C ILE A 87 4.28 4.62 5.86
N VAL A 88 5.56 4.61 5.55
CA VAL A 88 6.65 4.45 6.52
C VAL A 88 7.57 5.66 6.40
N VAL A 89 7.87 6.26 7.54
CA VAL A 89 8.74 7.43 7.66
C VAL A 89 9.66 7.29 8.88
N TYR A 90 10.55 8.27 9.08
CA TYR A 90 11.34 8.35 10.31
C TYR A 90 10.43 8.25 11.57
N PRO A 91 10.82 7.51 12.63
CA PRO A 91 12.15 6.92 12.88
C PRO A 91 12.35 5.47 12.35
N VAL A 92 11.38 4.90 11.65
CA VAL A 92 11.46 3.51 11.15
C VAL A 92 12.47 3.39 10.01
N ILE A 93 12.60 4.45 9.22
CA ILE A 93 13.55 4.58 8.11
C ILE A 93 14.35 5.89 8.28
N PRO A 94 15.47 6.08 7.55
CA PRO A 94 16.25 7.32 7.61
C PRO A 94 15.43 8.59 7.34
N LYS A 95 15.87 9.71 7.94
CA LYS A 95 15.25 11.02 7.65
C LYS A 95 15.40 11.38 6.17
N GLY A 96 14.35 11.96 5.61
CA GLY A 96 14.33 12.38 4.21
C GLY A 96 13.91 11.26 3.26
N GLU A 97 13.50 10.13 3.78
CA GLU A 97 12.95 9.02 3.01
C GLU A 97 11.47 8.77 3.36
N ILE A 98 10.73 8.36 2.36
CA ILE A 98 9.32 7.97 2.44
C ILE A 98 9.19 6.62 1.75
N ILE A 99 8.53 5.66 2.38
CA ILE A 99 8.16 4.40 1.74
C ILE A 99 6.64 4.28 1.76
N LEU A 100 6.02 4.23 0.59
CA LEU A 100 4.63 3.85 0.44
C LEU A 100 4.55 2.33 0.31
N ARG A 101 3.73 1.67 1.12
CA ARG A 101 3.47 0.23 0.99
C ARG A 101 2.17 0.04 0.23
N VAL A 102 2.28 -0.43 -0.99
CA VAL A 102 1.13 -0.75 -1.85
C VAL A 102 0.84 -2.23 -1.72
N ILE A 103 -0.41 -2.56 -1.41
CA ILE A 103 -0.84 -3.93 -1.12
C ILE A 103 -2.02 -4.26 -2.04
N PRO A 104 -1.77 -4.83 -3.23
CA PRO A 104 -2.83 -5.27 -4.12
C PRO A 104 -3.55 -6.50 -3.54
N THR A 105 -4.75 -6.75 -4.04
CA THR A 105 -5.54 -7.93 -3.72
C THR A 105 -5.99 -8.63 -5.00
N ALA A 106 -6.44 -9.87 -4.90
CA ALA A 106 -6.99 -10.61 -6.03
C ALA A 106 -8.32 -10.04 -6.56
N ALA A 107 -8.94 -9.10 -5.82
CA ALA A 107 -10.16 -8.42 -6.26
C ALA A 107 -9.89 -7.25 -7.22
N HIS A 108 -8.65 -6.74 -7.26
CA HIS A 108 -8.29 -5.66 -8.17
C HIS A 108 -8.23 -6.13 -9.62
N THR A 109 -8.39 -5.17 -10.53
CA THR A 109 -8.31 -5.37 -11.98
C THR A 109 -7.03 -4.75 -12.55
N LEU A 110 -6.73 -5.03 -13.80
CA LEU A 110 -5.62 -4.37 -14.52
C LEU A 110 -5.91 -2.88 -14.75
N GLU A 111 -7.18 -2.48 -14.77
CA GLU A 111 -7.57 -1.08 -14.85
C GLU A 111 -7.24 -0.33 -13.56
N ASP A 112 -7.50 -0.95 -12.41
CA ASP A 112 -7.10 -0.41 -11.10
C ASP A 112 -5.57 -0.24 -11.01
N VAL A 113 -4.81 -1.17 -11.58
CA VAL A 113 -3.35 -1.07 -11.65
C VAL A 113 -2.92 0.15 -12.47
N ARG A 114 -3.49 0.34 -13.66
CA ARG A 114 -3.18 1.50 -14.51
C ARG A 114 -3.54 2.81 -13.83
N TYR A 115 -4.73 2.87 -13.24
CA TYR A 115 -5.19 4.02 -12.47
C TYR A 115 -4.23 4.34 -11.32
N THR A 116 -3.82 3.34 -10.57
CA THR A 116 -2.86 3.49 -9.46
C THR A 116 -1.54 4.08 -9.94
N ILE A 117 -1.00 3.60 -11.06
CA ILE A 117 0.27 4.11 -11.62
C ILE A 117 0.13 5.59 -12.02
N GLU A 118 -0.96 5.98 -12.67
CA GLU A 118 -1.20 7.39 -13.05
C GLU A 118 -1.36 8.28 -11.82
N ALA A 119 -2.07 7.84 -10.80
CA ALA A 119 -2.17 8.57 -9.54
C ALA A 119 -0.81 8.74 -8.86
N PHE A 120 0.02 7.70 -8.85
CA PHE A 120 1.39 7.77 -8.29
C PHE A 120 2.28 8.74 -9.07
N LYS A 121 2.15 8.80 -10.40
CA LYS A 121 2.85 9.81 -11.21
C LYS A 121 2.45 11.23 -10.84
N ALA A 122 1.14 11.46 -10.70
CA ALA A 122 0.62 12.77 -10.32
C ALA A 122 1.11 13.23 -8.94
N VAL A 123 1.07 12.36 -7.92
CA VAL A 123 1.56 12.72 -6.59
C VAL A 123 3.08 12.85 -6.53
N ARG A 124 3.83 12.06 -7.29
CA ARG A 124 5.28 12.23 -7.42
C ARG A 124 5.62 13.61 -7.99
N GLN A 125 4.95 14.04 -9.05
CA GLN A 125 5.17 15.35 -9.64
C GLN A 125 4.91 16.47 -8.61
N LYS A 126 3.81 16.41 -7.87
CA LYS A 126 3.50 17.37 -6.80
C LYS A 126 4.55 17.36 -5.68
N LEU A 127 5.11 16.19 -5.36
CA LEU A 127 6.17 16.05 -4.36
C LEU A 127 7.46 16.73 -4.84
N GLU A 128 7.88 16.48 -6.09
CA GLU A 128 9.05 17.06 -6.72
C GLU A 128 8.93 18.59 -6.88
N ASP A 129 7.74 19.10 -7.18
CA ASP A 129 7.41 20.53 -7.22
C ASP A 129 7.38 21.19 -5.84
N GLY A 130 7.54 20.41 -4.78
CA GLY A 130 7.55 20.90 -3.39
C GLY A 130 6.20 21.38 -2.89
N ILE A 131 5.09 20.99 -3.52
CA ILE A 131 3.74 21.43 -3.17
C ILE A 131 3.39 20.94 -1.76
N TYR A 132 3.67 19.67 -1.46
CA TYR A 132 3.32 19.06 -0.17
C TYR A 132 4.08 19.66 1.02
N GLY A 133 5.29 20.14 0.81
CA GLY A 133 6.06 20.82 1.86
C GLY A 133 5.53 22.21 2.22
N LYS A 134 4.72 22.82 1.34
CA LYS A 134 4.09 24.15 1.57
C LYS A 134 2.67 24.05 2.11
N MET A 135 2.06 22.86 2.09
CA MET A 135 0.71 22.63 2.59
C MET A 135 0.71 22.48 4.12
N PRO A 136 -0.32 22.98 4.83
CA PRO A 136 -0.48 22.68 6.24
C PRO A 136 -0.68 21.15 6.43
N ILE A 137 -0.17 20.65 7.57
CA ILE A 137 -0.37 19.23 7.89
C ILE A 137 -1.85 19.02 8.24
N PRO A 138 -2.56 18.07 7.61
CA PRO A 138 -3.93 17.76 7.95
C PRO A 138 -4.06 17.36 9.43
N LYS A 139 -5.11 17.83 10.11
CA LYS A 139 -5.37 17.40 11.48
C LYS A 139 -5.74 15.92 11.50
N MET A 140 -5.21 15.17 12.49
CA MET A 140 -5.48 13.73 12.64
C MET A 140 -6.98 13.36 12.72
N ALA A 141 -7.85 14.32 13.04
CA ALA A 141 -9.30 14.12 13.04
C ALA A 141 -9.93 14.14 11.63
N GLU A 142 -9.16 14.51 10.61
CA GLU A 142 -9.57 14.61 9.21
C GLU A 142 -8.95 13.49 8.34
N LEU A 143 -8.14 12.62 8.97
CA LEU A 143 -7.52 11.43 8.38
C LEU A 143 -8.26 10.15 8.82
#